data_65242fd9839de51cbc28535a88beea67
#
_entry.id   65242fd9839de51cbc28535a88beea67
#
_cell.length_a   1.000
_cell.length_b   1.000
_cell.length_c   1.000
_cell.angle_alpha   90.00
_cell.angle_beta   90.00
_cell.angle_gamma   90.00
#
_symmetry.space_group_name_H-M   'P 1'
#
loop_
_entity.id
_entity.type
_entity.pdbx_description
1 polymer ?
#
loop_
_entity_poly.entity_id
_entity_poly.type
_entity_poly.pdbx_seq_one_letter_code
_entity_poly.pdbx_strand_id
1 'polypeptide(L)'
;FISCSLDNYVLKYDMLKNLKKNGSFLLNTEFSKEEVADYLPNRVKKQLATKNAKFYIINANKIAMEIGMGRRTNTILQSAFFALNQQILPIDKAVEYMKEMAKKSYSKKGDAIVQLNYKAIDAGKDAIEEVTVDPKWADLEIQETKKLTGDDHFDNFVSVINALDGNDLPVSAFMDKLDGSMNPGMVFMEKRGIATMVPQWNKDDCIQCNNCVMVCPHATIRAFLMTDEEIANAPEDISNDVLKPMGKGVDGLSYRIQVSPDNCVGCGLCVEQCLGN
;
A
#
# COMPACT_ATOMS: atom_id res chain seq x y z
N PHE A 1 -15.29 -7.71 12.87
CA PHE A 1 -14.51 -6.51 12.57
C PHE A 1 -13.41 -6.82 11.56
N ILE A 2 -13.26 -5.98 10.56
CA ILE A 2 -12.17 -6.01 9.59
C ILE A 2 -11.57 -4.60 9.52
N SER A 3 -10.24 -4.50 9.50
CA SER A 3 -9.51 -3.26 9.26
C SER A 3 -8.63 -3.39 8.03
N CYS A 4 -8.68 -2.39 7.16
CA CYS A 4 -7.83 -2.26 5.98
C CYS A 4 -6.86 -1.10 6.18
N SER A 5 -5.58 -1.41 6.32
CA SER A 5 -4.54 -0.41 6.62
C SER A 5 -4.05 0.36 5.39
N LEU A 6 -4.30 -0.16 4.18
CA LEU A 6 -3.98 0.46 2.89
C LEU A 6 -5.22 0.43 2.01
N ASP A 7 -5.72 1.58 1.64
CA ASP A 7 -6.97 1.72 0.90
C ASP A 7 -6.94 1.03 -0.48
N ASN A 8 -5.81 1.02 -1.17
CA ASN A 8 -5.68 0.32 -2.44
C ASN A 8 -5.93 -1.20 -2.37
N TYR A 9 -5.93 -1.80 -1.17
CA TYR A 9 -6.26 -3.22 -1.01
C TYR A 9 -7.74 -3.52 -1.28
N VAL A 10 -8.64 -2.57 -1.07
CA VAL A 10 -10.06 -2.76 -1.43
C VAL A 10 -10.27 -2.88 -2.95
N LEU A 11 -9.33 -2.36 -3.75
CA LEU A 11 -9.36 -2.48 -5.21
C LEU A 11 -8.88 -3.86 -5.68
N LYS A 12 -7.99 -4.51 -4.91
CA LYS A 12 -7.28 -5.74 -5.31
C LYS A 12 -7.82 -7.00 -4.67
N TYR A 13 -8.16 -6.91 -3.39
CA TYR A 13 -8.55 -8.07 -2.58
C TYR A 13 -10.01 -8.01 -2.19
N ASP A 14 -10.64 -9.16 -2.03
CA ASP A 14 -11.97 -9.25 -1.43
C ASP A 14 -11.88 -9.11 0.10
N MET A 15 -11.59 -7.89 0.55
CA MET A 15 -11.37 -7.58 1.97
C MET A 15 -12.57 -7.91 2.86
N LEU A 16 -13.78 -7.88 2.30
CA LEU A 16 -15.02 -8.08 3.05
C LEU A 16 -15.61 -9.50 2.91
N LYS A 17 -14.94 -10.42 2.20
CA LYS A 17 -15.39 -11.83 2.03
C LYS A 17 -15.85 -12.43 3.36
N ASN A 18 -15.05 -12.30 4.40
CA ASN A 18 -15.28 -12.89 5.73
C ASN A 18 -15.94 -11.96 6.74
N LEU A 19 -16.35 -10.74 6.35
CA LEU A 19 -17.08 -9.85 7.23
C LEU A 19 -18.47 -10.44 7.54
N LYS A 20 -18.77 -10.59 8.82
CA LYS A 20 -20.08 -11.08 9.26
C LYS A 20 -21.16 -10.02 9.05
N LYS A 21 -22.42 -10.44 8.94
CA LYS A 21 -23.57 -9.53 8.91
C LYS A 21 -23.56 -8.64 10.16
N ASN A 22 -23.88 -7.36 9.99
CA ASN A 22 -23.77 -6.30 11.01
C ASN A 22 -22.34 -6.10 11.57
N GLY A 23 -21.32 -6.60 10.88
CA GLY A 23 -19.94 -6.38 11.26
C GLY A 23 -19.45 -4.97 10.95
N SER A 24 -18.30 -4.58 11.52
CA SER A 24 -17.69 -3.27 11.30
C SER A 24 -16.49 -3.39 10.37
N PHE A 25 -16.37 -2.46 9.43
CA PHE A 25 -15.23 -2.30 8.54
C PHE A 25 -14.58 -0.93 8.78
N LEU A 26 -13.28 -0.91 9.05
CA LEU A 26 -12.47 0.31 9.20
C LEU A 26 -11.49 0.40 8.04
N LEU A 27 -11.51 1.49 7.29
CA LEU A 27 -10.59 1.77 6.20
C LEU A 27 -9.66 2.93 6.58
N ASN A 28 -8.34 2.70 6.52
CA ASN A 28 -7.37 3.79 6.60
C ASN A 28 -7.21 4.41 5.21
N THR A 29 -7.63 5.65 5.05
CA THR A 29 -7.65 6.36 3.77
C THR A 29 -7.48 7.87 3.95
N GLU A 30 -7.06 8.56 2.89
CA GLU A 30 -6.98 10.02 2.84
C GLU A 30 -8.30 10.68 2.36
N PHE A 31 -9.20 9.88 1.78
CA PHE A 31 -10.50 10.36 1.32
C PHE A 31 -11.39 10.74 2.49
N SER A 32 -12.13 11.83 2.33
CA SER A 32 -13.21 12.21 3.25
C SER A 32 -14.39 11.23 3.15
N LYS A 33 -15.33 11.31 4.09
CA LYS A 33 -16.55 10.48 4.07
C LYS A 33 -17.47 10.78 2.88
N GLU A 34 -17.36 11.96 2.28
CA GLU A 34 -18.09 12.36 1.08
C GLU A 34 -17.46 11.74 -0.18
N GLU A 35 -16.13 11.63 -0.21
CA GLU A 35 -15.36 11.19 -1.39
C GLU A 35 -15.13 9.66 -1.41
N VAL A 36 -15.04 9.02 -0.25
CA VAL A 36 -14.68 7.60 -0.17
C VAL A 36 -15.64 6.70 -0.93
N ALA A 37 -16.90 7.10 -1.04
CA ALA A 37 -17.89 6.34 -1.79
C ALA A 37 -17.54 6.24 -3.29
N ASP A 38 -16.97 7.29 -3.88
CA ASP A 38 -16.58 7.28 -5.30
C ASP A 38 -15.33 6.44 -5.53
N TYR A 39 -14.46 6.37 -4.55
CA TYR A 39 -13.25 5.54 -4.59
C TYR A 39 -13.54 4.03 -4.49
N LEU A 40 -14.57 3.63 -3.71
CA LEU A 40 -14.86 2.22 -3.44
C LEU A 40 -15.39 1.49 -4.69
N PRO A 41 -14.86 0.29 -5.03
CA PRO A 41 -15.40 -0.53 -6.11
C PRO A 41 -16.81 -1.06 -5.77
N ASN A 42 -17.64 -1.30 -6.79
CA ASN A 42 -19.01 -1.79 -6.64
C ASN A 42 -19.11 -3.06 -5.78
N ARG A 43 -18.12 -3.95 -5.86
CA ARG A 43 -18.02 -5.15 -5.02
C ARG A 43 -18.05 -4.80 -3.53
N VAL A 44 -17.20 -3.87 -3.11
CA VAL A 44 -17.10 -3.45 -1.70
C VAL A 44 -18.37 -2.76 -1.25
N LYS A 45 -18.90 -1.83 -2.05
CA LYS A 45 -20.19 -1.15 -1.78
C LYS A 45 -21.32 -2.16 -1.59
N LYS A 46 -21.45 -3.12 -2.51
CA LYS A 46 -22.48 -4.16 -2.45
C LYS A 46 -22.35 -5.04 -1.20
N GLN A 47 -21.13 -5.41 -0.84
CA GLN A 47 -20.88 -6.20 0.37
C GLN A 47 -21.19 -5.43 1.65
N LEU A 48 -20.86 -4.14 1.72
CA LEU A 48 -21.23 -3.29 2.86
C LEU A 48 -22.75 -3.23 3.04
N ALA A 49 -23.49 -2.97 1.97
CA ALA A 49 -24.94 -2.87 2.01
C ALA A 49 -25.63 -4.22 2.31
N THR A 50 -25.28 -5.30 1.58
CA THR A 50 -25.90 -6.62 1.75
C THR A 50 -25.62 -7.25 3.12
N LYS A 51 -24.46 -6.94 3.71
CA LYS A 51 -24.08 -7.40 5.05
C LYS A 51 -24.59 -6.46 6.16
N ASN A 52 -25.27 -5.37 5.82
CA ASN A 52 -25.66 -4.31 6.77
C ASN A 52 -24.48 -3.91 7.66
N ALA A 53 -23.32 -3.69 7.02
CA ALA A 53 -22.07 -3.42 7.72
C ALA A 53 -22.02 -1.96 8.20
N LYS A 54 -21.38 -1.74 9.34
CA LYS A 54 -20.98 -0.41 9.78
C LYS A 54 -19.67 -0.06 9.11
N PHE A 55 -19.61 1.06 8.42
CA PHE A 55 -18.44 1.50 7.69
C PHE A 55 -17.79 2.71 8.36
N TYR A 56 -16.49 2.63 8.60
CA TYR A 56 -15.70 3.67 9.25
C TYR A 56 -14.46 3.97 8.45
N ILE A 57 -14.02 5.22 8.49
CA ILE A 57 -12.74 5.67 7.93
C ILE A 57 -11.89 6.34 8.99
N ILE A 58 -10.58 6.39 8.75
CA ILE A 58 -9.59 7.11 9.53
C ILE A 58 -8.42 7.51 8.63
N ASN A 59 -7.88 8.71 8.76
CA ASN A 59 -6.62 9.10 8.11
C ASN A 59 -5.46 8.97 9.10
N ALA A 60 -5.06 7.74 9.38
CA ALA A 60 -3.97 7.46 10.30
C ALA A 60 -2.60 7.95 9.78
N ASN A 61 -2.43 8.05 8.44
CA ASN A 61 -1.19 8.57 7.83
C ASN A 61 -1.00 10.06 8.17
N LYS A 62 -2.04 10.87 7.96
CA LYS A 62 -2.03 12.29 8.30
C LYS A 62 -1.77 12.51 9.78
N ILE A 63 -2.50 11.80 10.64
CA ILE A 63 -2.33 11.86 12.11
C ILE A 63 -0.88 11.53 12.50
N ALA A 64 -0.30 10.45 11.96
CA ALA A 64 1.06 10.04 12.27
C ALA A 64 2.09 11.12 11.87
N MET A 65 1.90 11.76 10.73
CA MET A 65 2.75 12.88 10.28
C MET A 65 2.63 14.10 11.20
N GLU A 66 1.41 14.53 11.52
CA GLU A 66 1.15 15.71 12.36
C GLU A 66 1.71 15.58 13.78
N ILE A 67 1.68 14.40 14.37
CA ILE A 67 2.24 14.14 15.69
C ILE A 67 3.74 13.83 15.70
N GLY A 68 4.39 13.76 14.51
CA GLY A 68 5.82 13.49 14.37
C GLY A 68 6.21 12.01 14.41
N MET A 69 5.29 11.09 14.19
CA MET A 69 5.55 9.63 14.11
C MET A 69 5.92 9.17 12.69
N GLY A 70 5.94 10.07 11.68
CA GLY A 70 6.19 9.74 10.29
C GLY A 70 5.16 8.76 9.74
N ARG A 71 5.60 7.60 9.27
CA ARG A 71 4.71 6.57 8.68
C ARG A 71 4.18 5.53 9.66
N ARG A 72 4.34 5.73 10.98
CA ARG A 72 3.98 4.74 12.00
C ARG A 72 2.53 4.87 12.43
N THR A 73 1.65 4.16 11.75
CA THR A 73 0.18 4.22 11.94
C THR A 73 -0.37 3.15 12.87
N ASN A 74 0.41 2.10 13.19
CA ASN A 74 -0.06 0.92 13.91
C ASN A 74 -0.68 1.24 15.27
N THR A 75 -0.09 2.12 16.07
CA THR A 75 -0.63 2.52 17.38
C THR A 75 -1.95 3.26 17.25
N ILE A 76 -2.08 4.12 16.22
CA ILE A 76 -3.30 4.86 15.91
C ILE A 76 -4.42 3.89 15.54
N LEU A 77 -4.15 2.97 14.61
CA LEU A 77 -5.13 1.97 14.15
C LEU A 77 -5.51 0.97 15.26
N GLN A 78 -4.58 0.63 16.16
CA GLN A 78 -4.89 -0.21 17.33
C GLN A 78 -5.82 0.51 18.30
N SER A 79 -5.63 1.80 18.54
CA SER A 79 -6.53 2.60 19.35
C SER A 79 -7.93 2.69 18.73
N ALA A 80 -8.00 2.94 17.42
CA ALA A 80 -9.25 2.91 16.67
C ALA A 80 -9.97 1.55 16.75
N PHE A 81 -9.22 0.44 16.72
CA PHE A 81 -9.78 -0.89 16.91
C PHE A 81 -10.52 -1.01 18.26
N PHE A 82 -9.89 -0.61 19.36
CA PHE A 82 -10.52 -0.70 20.68
C PHE A 82 -11.71 0.27 20.81
N ALA A 83 -11.64 1.44 20.22
CA ALA A 83 -12.75 2.38 20.22
C ALA A 83 -14.01 1.81 19.53
N LEU A 84 -13.81 1.05 18.44
CA LEU A 84 -14.90 0.41 17.70
C LEU A 84 -15.35 -0.94 18.28
N ASN A 85 -14.60 -1.54 19.22
CA ASN A 85 -14.84 -2.87 19.74
C ASN A 85 -14.86 -2.88 21.29
N GLN A 86 -15.57 -1.94 21.89
CA GLN A 86 -15.64 -1.77 23.36
C GLN A 86 -16.22 -2.98 24.11
N GLN A 87 -16.92 -3.88 23.40
CA GLN A 87 -17.36 -5.16 23.94
C GLN A 87 -16.22 -6.12 24.27
N ILE A 88 -15.04 -5.93 23.64
CA ILE A 88 -13.81 -6.71 23.94
C ILE A 88 -13.11 -6.13 25.17
N LEU A 89 -12.94 -4.80 25.18
CA LEU A 89 -12.32 -4.06 26.28
C LEU A 89 -12.87 -2.63 26.27
N PRO A 90 -13.39 -2.11 27.41
CA PRO A 90 -13.82 -0.72 27.52
C PRO A 90 -12.69 0.24 27.12
N ILE A 91 -13.03 1.30 26.36
CA ILE A 91 -12.01 2.18 25.75
C ILE A 91 -11.08 2.83 26.77
N ASP A 92 -11.57 3.22 27.94
CA ASP A 92 -10.73 3.84 28.96
C ASP A 92 -9.64 2.88 29.46
N LYS A 93 -10.00 1.60 29.69
CA LYS A 93 -9.04 0.55 30.06
C LYS A 93 -8.09 0.22 28.93
N ALA A 94 -8.58 0.21 27.69
CA ALA A 94 -7.73 -0.02 26.52
C ALA A 94 -6.67 1.07 26.39
N VAL A 95 -7.06 2.34 26.51
CA VAL A 95 -6.14 3.49 26.49
C VAL A 95 -5.12 3.41 27.62
N GLU A 96 -5.56 3.09 28.83
CA GLU A 96 -4.67 2.91 29.98
C GLU A 96 -3.59 1.84 29.71
N TYR A 97 -4.01 0.65 29.30
CA TYR A 97 -3.10 -0.46 28.98
C TYR A 97 -2.19 -0.16 27.79
N MET A 98 -2.70 0.46 26.76
CA MET A 98 -1.89 0.88 25.60
C MET A 98 -0.80 1.88 26.03
N LYS A 99 -1.13 2.87 26.88
CA LYS A 99 -0.17 3.84 27.41
C LYS A 99 0.86 3.19 28.32
N GLU A 100 0.44 2.27 29.18
CA GLU A 100 1.37 1.49 30.02
C GLU A 100 2.35 0.67 29.15
N MET A 101 1.85 -0.04 28.14
CA MET A 101 2.68 -0.83 27.23
C MET A 101 3.61 0.04 26.38
N ALA A 102 3.15 1.19 25.93
CA ALA A 102 4.00 2.15 25.23
C ALA A 102 5.14 2.65 26.11
N LYS A 103 4.85 2.99 27.37
CA LYS A 103 5.89 3.37 28.35
C LYS A 103 6.90 2.24 28.57
N LYS A 104 6.43 1.01 28.78
CA LYS A 104 7.29 -0.16 28.98
C LYS A 104 8.19 -0.43 27.77
N SER A 105 7.66 -0.28 26.56
CA SER A 105 8.38 -0.58 25.32
C SER A 105 9.35 0.51 24.89
N TYR A 106 9.04 1.77 25.16
CA TYR A 106 9.76 2.91 24.58
C TYR A 106 10.49 3.77 25.60
N SER A 107 10.37 3.54 26.93
CA SER A 107 11.05 4.35 27.95
C SER A 107 12.58 4.42 27.75
N LYS A 108 13.20 3.34 27.27
CA LYS A 108 14.64 3.31 26.95
C LYS A 108 15.04 4.21 25.78
N LYS A 109 14.07 4.63 24.94
CA LYS A 109 14.29 5.53 23.80
C LYS A 109 14.05 7.00 24.14
N GLY A 110 13.71 7.28 25.38
CA GLY A 110 13.45 8.63 25.91
C GLY A 110 11.96 8.98 26.00
N ASP A 111 11.65 9.89 26.91
CA ASP A 111 10.28 10.31 27.22
C ASP A 111 9.56 10.92 26.01
N ALA A 112 10.27 11.63 25.13
CA ALA A 112 9.69 12.21 23.93
C ALA A 112 8.98 11.14 23.06
N ILE A 113 9.60 9.97 22.88
CA ILE A 113 9.00 8.87 22.09
C ILE A 113 7.78 8.28 22.80
N VAL A 114 7.80 8.19 24.13
CA VAL A 114 6.65 7.74 24.93
C VAL A 114 5.47 8.70 24.74
N GLN A 115 5.72 10.01 24.80
CA GLN A 115 4.68 11.03 24.64
C GLN A 115 4.09 11.04 23.21
N LEU A 116 4.91 10.80 22.18
CA LEU A 116 4.39 10.66 20.81
C LEU A 116 3.43 9.45 20.70
N ASN A 117 3.76 8.32 21.35
CA ASN A 117 2.85 7.18 21.36
C ASN A 117 1.56 7.47 22.16
N TYR A 118 1.63 8.23 23.26
CA TYR A 118 0.42 8.63 23.99
C TYR A 118 -0.49 9.49 23.12
N LYS A 119 0.07 10.48 22.41
CA LYS A 119 -0.70 11.30 21.45
C LYS A 119 -1.33 10.46 20.34
N ALA A 120 -0.60 9.46 19.83
CA ALA A 120 -1.12 8.55 18.81
C ALA A 120 -2.30 7.70 19.32
N ILE A 121 -2.23 7.22 20.57
CA ILE A 121 -3.31 6.47 21.21
C ILE A 121 -4.56 7.36 21.34
N ASP A 122 -4.41 8.56 21.88
CA ASP A 122 -5.52 9.48 22.06
C ASP A 122 -6.13 9.90 20.70
N ALA A 123 -5.30 10.28 19.73
CA ALA A 123 -5.79 10.67 18.41
C ALA A 123 -6.50 9.52 17.68
N GLY A 124 -6.01 8.29 17.80
CA GLY A 124 -6.58 7.12 17.09
C GLY A 124 -8.01 6.80 17.53
N LYS A 125 -8.37 7.00 18.81
CA LYS A 125 -9.74 6.77 19.28
C LYS A 125 -10.71 7.89 18.88
N ASP A 126 -10.20 9.11 18.70
CA ASP A 126 -11.03 10.30 18.48
C ASP A 126 -11.20 10.66 16.98
N ALA A 127 -10.38 10.11 16.09
CA ALA A 127 -10.34 10.46 14.68
C ALA A 127 -11.15 9.54 13.76
N ILE A 128 -11.97 8.66 14.32
CA ILE A 128 -12.79 7.72 13.55
C ILE A 128 -14.03 8.45 13.05
N GLU A 129 -14.29 8.32 11.75
CA GLU A 129 -15.50 8.86 11.13
C GLU A 129 -16.41 7.73 10.62
N GLU A 130 -17.69 7.76 10.94
CA GLU A 130 -18.67 6.84 10.40
C GLU A 130 -19.16 7.32 9.04
N VAL A 131 -19.20 6.40 8.08
CA VAL A 131 -19.67 6.65 6.71
C VAL A 131 -21.02 5.96 6.53
N THR A 132 -22.01 6.70 6.05
CA THR A 132 -23.34 6.15 5.77
C THR A 132 -23.28 5.19 4.59
N VAL A 133 -23.69 3.94 4.80
CA VAL A 133 -23.82 2.93 3.74
C VAL A 133 -25.17 3.13 3.05
N ASP A 134 -25.17 3.51 1.76
CA ASP A 134 -26.41 3.64 0.99
C ASP A 134 -27.01 2.24 0.73
N PRO A 135 -28.27 1.98 1.15
CA PRO A 135 -28.93 0.70 0.87
C PRO A 135 -29.01 0.35 -0.61
N LYS A 136 -29.03 1.33 -1.50
CA LYS A 136 -29.05 1.14 -2.95
C LYS A 136 -27.77 0.47 -3.49
N TRP A 137 -26.69 0.48 -2.73
CA TRP A 137 -25.47 -0.24 -3.09
C TRP A 137 -25.66 -1.76 -3.16
N ALA A 138 -26.71 -2.29 -2.52
CA ALA A 138 -27.05 -3.72 -2.62
C ALA A 138 -27.40 -4.16 -4.06
N ASP A 139 -27.93 -3.23 -4.86
CA ASP A 139 -28.40 -3.49 -6.23
C ASP A 139 -27.31 -3.25 -7.29
N LEU A 140 -26.12 -2.80 -6.90
CA LEU A 140 -25.04 -2.52 -7.84
C LEU A 140 -24.60 -3.79 -8.59
N GLU A 141 -24.39 -3.66 -9.89
CA GLU A 141 -23.79 -4.72 -10.69
C GLU A 141 -22.27 -4.79 -10.45
N ILE A 142 -21.76 -6.01 -10.28
CA ILE A 142 -20.33 -6.28 -10.15
C ILE A 142 -19.80 -6.69 -11.52
N GLN A 143 -19.03 -5.82 -12.15
CA GLN A 143 -18.36 -6.10 -13.43
C GLN A 143 -16.89 -6.51 -13.16
N GLU A 144 -16.68 -7.59 -12.44
CA GLU A 144 -15.33 -8.14 -12.25
C GLU A 144 -15.10 -9.27 -13.25
N THR A 145 -14.44 -8.96 -14.36
CA THR A 145 -13.85 -9.99 -15.22
C THR A 145 -12.43 -10.27 -14.74
N LYS A 146 -12.18 -11.52 -14.28
CA LYS A 146 -10.82 -11.98 -14.02
C LYS A 146 -10.05 -11.85 -15.34
N LYS A 147 -9.08 -10.95 -15.41
CA LYS A 147 -8.22 -10.81 -16.58
C LYS A 147 -7.25 -12.00 -16.60
N LEU A 148 -7.46 -12.92 -17.53
CA LEU A 148 -6.53 -14.02 -17.74
C LEU A 148 -5.28 -13.52 -18.46
N THR A 149 -4.12 -14.02 -18.03
CA THR A 149 -2.82 -13.68 -18.63
C THR A 149 -2.47 -14.61 -19.78
N GLY A 150 -3.08 -15.80 -19.82
CA GLY A 150 -2.76 -16.88 -20.75
C GLY A 150 -1.68 -17.84 -20.23
N ASP A 151 -1.14 -17.58 -19.04
CA ASP A 151 -0.25 -18.49 -18.33
C ASP A 151 -1.07 -19.30 -17.31
N ASP A 152 -1.24 -20.60 -17.56
CA ASP A 152 -2.06 -21.50 -16.73
C ASP A 152 -1.59 -21.56 -15.28
N HIS A 153 -0.28 -21.55 -15.05
CA HIS A 153 0.28 -21.57 -13.71
C HIS A 153 -0.04 -20.27 -12.95
N PHE A 154 0.11 -19.13 -13.64
CA PHE A 154 -0.26 -17.86 -13.03
C PHE A 154 -1.77 -17.79 -12.78
N ASP A 155 -2.58 -18.07 -13.79
CA ASP A 155 -4.03 -17.84 -13.74
C ASP A 155 -4.75 -18.77 -12.75
N ASN A 156 -4.29 -20.03 -12.60
CA ASN A 156 -4.97 -21.05 -11.79
C ASN A 156 -4.30 -21.35 -10.46
N PHE A 157 -3.06 -20.88 -10.24
CA PHE A 157 -2.33 -21.11 -8.99
C PHE A 157 -1.86 -19.81 -8.35
N VAL A 158 -0.96 -19.06 -9.01
CA VAL A 158 -0.35 -17.87 -8.42
C VAL A 158 -1.40 -16.77 -8.14
N SER A 159 -2.29 -16.50 -9.09
CA SER A 159 -3.34 -15.49 -8.93
C SER A 159 -4.31 -15.81 -7.79
N VAL A 160 -4.61 -17.11 -7.56
CA VAL A 160 -5.48 -17.55 -6.47
C VAL A 160 -4.80 -17.32 -5.11
N ILE A 161 -3.51 -17.65 -5.01
CA ILE A 161 -2.73 -17.38 -3.78
C ILE A 161 -2.61 -15.87 -3.54
N ASN A 162 -2.34 -15.09 -4.58
CA ASN A 162 -2.23 -13.63 -4.49
C ASN A 162 -3.57 -12.96 -4.11
N ALA A 163 -4.70 -13.56 -4.47
CA ALA A 163 -6.03 -13.13 -4.04
C ALA A 163 -6.36 -13.51 -2.58
N LEU A 164 -5.45 -14.19 -1.88
CA LEU A 164 -5.61 -14.74 -0.53
C LEU A 164 -6.62 -15.92 -0.46
N ASP A 165 -6.89 -16.56 -1.59
CA ASP A 165 -7.79 -17.71 -1.72
C ASP A 165 -7.02 -19.05 -1.86
N GLY A 166 -5.72 -19.07 -1.54
CA GLY A 166 -4.87 -20.26 -1.64
C GLY A 166 -5.38 -21.48 -0.86
N ASN A 167 -6.16 -21.28 0.20
CA ASN A 167 -6.79 -22.39 0.94
C ASN A 167 -7.93 -23.07 0.17
N ASP A 168 -8.44 -22.45 -0.87
CA ASP A 168 -9.48 -23.05 -1.74
C ASP A 168 -8.87 -23.95 -2.82
N LEU A 169 -7.53 -23.92 -2.98
CA LEU A 169 -6.83 -24.82 -3.89
C LEU A 169 -6.78 -26.26 -3.35
N PRO A 170 -6.98 -27.28 -4.22
CA PRO A 170 -6.82 -28.68 -3.81
C PRO A 170 -5.35 -28.96 -3.49
N VAL A 171 -5.11 -29.95 -2.60
CA VAL A 171 -3.74 -30.36 -2.23
C VAL A 171 -2.93 -30.79 -3.45
N SER A 172 -3.58 -31.39 -4.46
CA SER A 172 -2.93 -31.78 -5.73
C SER A 172 -2.33 -30.61 -6.51
N ALA A 173 -2.79 -29.37 -6.30
CA ALA A 173 -2.20 -28.18 -6.94
C ALA A 173 -0.77 -27.88 -6.45
N PHE A 174 -0.35 -28.48 -5.33
CA PHE A 174 0.97 -28.29 -4.72
C PHE A 174 1.95 -29.45 -4.98
N MET A 175 1.54 -30.50 -5.73
CA MET A 175 2.35 -31.72 -5.89
C MET A 175 3.68 -31.50 -6.60
N ASP A 176 3.76 -30.53 -7.48
CA ASP A 176 4.99 -30.14 -8.19
C ASP A 176 5.82 -29.08 -7.42
N LYS A 177 5.43 -28.76 -6.19
CA LYS A 177 6.02 -27.68 -5.35
C LYS A 177 6.37 -28.17 -3.93
N LEU A 178 6.61 -29.47 -3.80
CA LEU A 178 6.88 -30.09 -2.48
C LEU A 178 8.17 -29.59 -1.81
N ASP A 179 9.10 -29.07 -2.61
CA ASP A 179 10.36 -28.45 -2.17
C ASP A 179 10.22 -26.95 -1.91
N GLY A 180 9.04 -26.38 -2.11
CA GLY A 180 8.78 -24.94 -1.97
C GLY A 180 9.23 -24.09 -3.17
N SER A 181 9.66 -24.71 -4.26
CA SER A 181 10.04 -23.97 -5.46
C SER A 181 8.84 -23.33 -6.16
N MET A 182 9.06 -22.15 -6.74
CA MET A 182 8.06 -21.40 -7.51
C MET A 182 8.67 -20.92 -8.82
N ASN A 183 7.86 -20.88 -9.87
CA ASN A 183 8.31 -20.35 -11.16
C ASN A 183 8.70 -18.86 -11.02
N PRO A 184 9.87 -18.47 -11.52
CA PRO A 184 10.30 -17.07 -11.50
C PRO A 184 9.53 -16.23 -12.53
N GLY A 185 9.60 -14.91 -12.40
CA GLY A 185 9.07 -13.98 -13.42
C GLY A 185 7.59 -13.66 -13.30
N MET A 186 6.87 -14.17 -12.29
CA MET A 186 5.43 -13.93 -12.12
C MET A 186 5.08 -12.42 -12.00
N VAL A 187 6.03 -11.59 -11.64
CA VAL A 187 5.88 -10.12 -11.59
C VAL A 187 5.54 -9.49 -12.96
N PHE A 188 5.84 -10.17 -14.06
CA PHE A 188 5.42 -9.72 -15.39
C PHE A 188 3.91 -9.85 -15.60
N MET A 189 3.28 -10.82 -14.94
CA MET A 189 1.85 -11.10 -15.06
C MET A 189 1.03 -10.19 -14.14
N GLU A 190 1.56 -9.82 -12.98
CA GLU A 190 0.87 -9.01 -11.99
C GLU A 190 1.74 -7.89 -11.44
N LYS A 191 1.19 -6.68 -11.45
CA LYS A 191 1.76 -5.50 -10.81
C LYS A 191 1.01 -5.21 -9.52
N ARG A 192 1.73 -5.12 -8.39
CA ARG A 192 1.08 -4.98 -7.09
C ARG A 192 0.72 -3.55 -6.72
N GLY A 193 1.55 -2.55 -7.12
CA GLY A 193 1.31 -1.13 -6.88
C GLY A 193 1.00 -0.83 -5.41
N ILE A 194 1.82 -1.32 -4.48
CA ILE A 194 1.58 -1.22 -3.03
C ILE A 194 2.18 0.04 -2.40
N ALA A 195 3.02 0.76 -3.14
CA ALA A 195 3.64 1.97 -2.63
C ALA A 195 2.61 3.11 -2.54
N THR A 196 2.48 3.71 -1.37
CA THR A 196 1.68 4.93 -1.16
C THR A 196 2.39 6.17 -1.69
N MET A 197 3.72 6.11 -1.76
CA MET A 197 4.57 7.17 -2.33
C MET A 197 5.67 6.52 -3.15
N VAL A 198 5.88 7.01 -4.37
CA VAL A 198 6.95 6.57 -5.27
C VAL A 198 7.94 7.71 -5.49
N PRO A 199 9.24 7.43 -5.66
CA PRO A 199 10.22 8.48 -5.97
C PRO A 199 10.00 9.00 -7.39
N GLN A 200 10.11 10.30 -7.54
CA GLN A 200 10.23 10.96 -8.84
C GLN A 200 11.69 11.36 -9.07
N TRP A 201 12.21 11.10 -10.26
CA TRP A 201 13.54 11.54 -10.64
C TRP A 201 13.52 13.02 -10.99
N ASN A 202 14.42 13.79 -10.41
CA ASN A 202 14.69 15.17 -10.78
C ASN A 202 16.03 15.24 -11.50
N LYS A 203 16.01 15.57 -12.80
CA LYS A 203 17.23 15.62 -13.60
C LYS A 203 18.17 16.75 -13.19
N ASP A 204 17.61 17.88 -12.75
CA ASP A 204 18.39 19.08 -12.45
C ASP A 204 19.29 18.90 -11.21
N ASP A 205 18.87 18.04 -10.28
CA ASP A 205 19.64 17.68 -9.08
C ASP A 205 20.47 16.39 -9.27
N CYS A 206 20.34 15.70 -10.41
CA CYS A 206 20.95 14.39 -10.61
C CYS A 206 22.42 14.49 -11.01
N ILE A 207 23.31 13.95 -10.17
CA ILE A 207 24.76 13.84 -10.43
C ILE A 207 25.17 12.51 -11.07
N GLN A 208 24.24 11.70 -11.52
CA GLN A 208 24.44 10.39 -12.19
C GLN A 208 25.27 9.37 -11.37
N CYS A 209 25.23 9.46 -10.03
CA CYS A 209 25.99 8.53 -9.16
C CYS A 209 25.40 7.12 -9.10
N ASN A 210 24.17 6.90 -9.57
CA ASN A 210 23.45 5.63 -9.57
C ASN A 210 23.20 4.99 -8.18
N ASN A 211 23.42 5.70 -7.07
CA ASN A 211 23.15 5.17 -5.73
C ASN A 211 21.71 4.72 -5.56
N CYS A 212 20.75 5.48 -6.11
CA CYS A 212 19.34 5.12 -6.08
C CYS A 212 19.03 3.79 -6.80
N VAL A 213 19.76 3.50 -7.88
CA VAL A 213 19.66 2.24 -8.64
C VAL A 213 20.22 1.09 -7.81
N MET A 214 21.42 1.29 -7.23
CA MET A 214 22.13 0.25 -6.48
C MET A 214 21.44 -0.12 -5.16
N VAL A 215 20.82 0.84 -4.48
CA VAL A 215 20.18 0.62 -3.17
C VAL A 215 18.77 0.06 -3.28
N CYS A 216 18.16 0.10 -4.47
CA CYS A 216 16.77 -0.33 -4.63
C CYS A 216 16.60 -1.84 -4.42
N PRO A 217 15.91 -2.31 -3.35
CA PRO A 217 15.83 -3.74 -3.03
C PRO A 217 15.01 -4.54 -4.05
N HIS A 218 14.20 -3.85 -4.87
CA HIS A 218 13.35 -4.46 -5.90
C HIS A 218 13.81 -4.17 -7.34
N ALA A 219 14.98 -3.50 -7.53
CA ALA A 219 15.49 -3.09 -8.83
C ALA A 219 14.44 -2.34 -9.70
N THR A 220 13.58 -1.57 -9.06
CA THR A 220 12.53 -0.80 -9.73
C THR A 220 13.00 0.53 -10.27
N ILE A 221 14.20 0.93 -9.88
CA ILE A 221 14.89 2.13 -10.37
C ILE A 221 16.03 1.65 -11.28
N ARG A 222 16.07 2.16 -12.51
CA ARG A 222 17.07 1.76 -13.49
C ARG A 222 17.61 2.98 -14.21
N ALA A 223 18.93 2.95 -14.49
CA ALA A 223 19.59 3.90 -15.35
C ALA A 223 19.56 3.41 -16.80
N PHE A 224 19.30 4.30 -17.73
CA PHE A 224 19.29 4.02 -19.16
C PHE A 224 20.22 4.98 -19.89
N LEU A 225 20.86 4.46 -20.91
CA LEU A 225 21.50 5.22 -21.97
C LEU A 225 20.68 4.98 -23.25
N MET A 226 20.24 6.05 -23.89
CA MET A 226 19.34 6.01 -25.04
C MET A 226 19.99 6.69 -26.23
N THR A 227 19.78 6.11 -27.40
CA THR A 227 20.15 6.69 -28.70
C THR A 227 19.13 7.76 -29.10
N ASP A 228 19.50 8.60 -30.08
CA ASP A 228 18.57 9.60 -30.63
C ASP A 228 17.31 8.95 -31.24
N GLU A 229 17.44 7.75 -31.83
CA GLU A 229 16.30 7.00 -32.36
C GLU A 229 15.35 6.53 -31.24
N GLU A 230 15.89 6.02 -30.13
CA GLU A 230 15.08 5.60 -28.97
C GLU A 230 14.39 6.79 -28.32
N ILE A 231 15.04 7.95 -28.25
CA ILE A 231 14.44 9.20 -27.75
C ILE A 231 13.32 9.67 -28.68
N ALA A 232 13.53 9.64 -29.98
CA ALA A 232 12.53 10.07 -30.97
C ALA A 232 11.26 9.20 -30.92
N ASN A 233 11.38 7.95 -30.50
CA ASN A 233 10.24 7.01 -30.32
C ASN A 233 9.70 6.96 -28.89
N ALA A 234 10.30 7.69 -27.96
CA ALA A 234 9.84 7.73 -26.57
C ALA A 234 8.63 8.70 -26.41
N PRO A 235 7.79 8.49 -25.38
CA PRO A 235 6.79 9.48 -24.99
C PRO A 235 7.42 10.85 -24.69
N GLU A 236 6.67 11.93 -24.90
CA GLU A 236 7.18 13.31 -24.82
C GLU A 236 7.74 13.66 -23.42
N ASP A 237 7.12 13.15 -22.36
CA ASP A 237 7.56 13.32 -20.96
C ASP A 237 8.90 12.62 -20.66
N ILE A 238 9.25 11.61 -21.46
CA ILE A 238 10.53 10.91 -21.39
C ILE A 238 11.58 11.59 -22.26
N SER A 239 11.24 11.90 -23.50
CA SER A 239 12.18 12.50 -24.47
C SER A 239 12.69 13.88 -24.04
N ASN A 240 11.85 14.68 -23.37
CA ASN A 240 12.20 16.00 -22.85
C ASN A 240 12.93 15.98 -21.49
N ASP A 241 13.01 14.82 -20.84
CA ASP A 241 13.55 14.69 -19.48
C ASP A 241 14.77 13.75 -19.46
N VAL A 242 15.84 14.18 -20.14
CA VAL A 242 17.11 13.45 -20.27
C VAL A 242 18.30 14.35 -19.94
N LEU A 243 19.43 13.75 -19.62
CA LEU A 243 20.73 14.42 -19.37
C LEU A 243 21.79 13.95 -20.36
N LYS A 244 22.80 14.78 -20.57
CA LYS A 244 24.04 14.32 -21.19
C LYS A 244 24.73 13.31 -20.26
N PRO A 245 25.06 12.10 -20.71
CA PRO A 245 25.68 11.09 -19.86
C PRO A 245 27.13 11.49 -19.48
N MET A 246 27.54 11.10 -18.26
CA MET A 246 28.92 11.27 -17.79
C MET A 246 29.64 9.94 -17.92
N GLY A 247 30.83 9.95 -18.54
CA GLY A 247 31.67 8.77 -18.67
C GLY A 247 32.37 8.70 -20.02
N LYS A 248 33.18 7.66 -20.18
CA LYS A 248 33.89 7.35 -21.45
C LYS A 248 33.03 6.38 -22.27
N GLY A 249 33.00 6.57 -23.59
CA GLY A 249 32.31 5.67 -24.52
C GLY A 249 30.78 5.80 -24.52
N VAL A 250 30.24 6.91 -24.01
CA VAL A 250 28.81 7.22 -23.99
C VAL A 250 28.46 8.43 -24.87
N ASP A 251 29.39 8.83 -25.74
CA ASP A 251 29.20 9.95 -26.66
C ASP A 251 28.02 9.66 -27.61
N GLY A 252 27.15 10.66 -27.85
CA GLY A 252 25.96 10.52 -28.71
C GLY A 252 24.79 9.78 -28.04
N LEU A 253 24.88 9.52 -26.73
CA LEU A 253 23.77 8.95 -25.98
C LEU A 253 23.16 9.96 -25.02
N SER A 254 21.96 9.70 -24.55
CA SER A 254 21.28 10.45 -23.51
C SER A 254 21.02 9.56 -22.29
N TYR A 255 21.16 10.14 -21.10
CA TYR A 255 21.00 9.44 -19.82
C TYR A 255 19.65 9.76 -19.17
N ARG A 256 19.02 8.75 -18.59
CA ARG A 256 17.81 8.90 -17.77
C ARG A 256 17.75 7.87 -16.66
N ILE A 257 17.19 8.25 -15.52
CA ILE A 257 16.71 7.33 -14.49
C ILE A 257 15.21 7.07 -14.71
N GLN A 258 14.82 5.81 -14.73
CA GLN A 258 13.43 5.38 -14.84
C GLN A 258 13.00 4.62 -13.59
N VAL A 259 11.79 4.90 -13.13
CA VAL A 259 11.17 4.21 -11.99
C VAL A 259 9.99 3.39 -12.49
N SER A 260 9.85 2.16 -11.98
CA SER A 260 8.66 1.31 -12.18
C SER A 260 7.75 1.44 -10.96
N PRO A 261 6.75 2.33 -10.98
CA PRO A 261 5.95 2.66 -9.79
C PRO A 261 5.17 1.46 -9.24
N ASP A 262 4.61 0.64 -10.12
CA ASP A 262 3.81 -0.54 -9.72
C ASP A 262 4.63 -1.64 -9.03
N ASN A 263 5.95 -1.64 -9.20
CA ASN A 263 6.86 -2.57 -8.54
C ASN A 263 7.55 -1.95 -7.31
N CYS A 264 7.38 -0.65 -7.08
CA CYS A 264 7.94 0.06 -5.93
C CYS A 264 7.21 -0.35 -4.66
N VAL A 265 7.95 -0.45 -3.54
CA VAL A 265 7.37 -0.72 -2.21
C VAL A 265 7.35 0.52 -1.31
N GLY A 266 7.79 1.67 -1.82
CA GLY A 266 7.77 2.93 -1.07
C GLY A 266 8.71 2.99 0.14
N CYS A 267 9.81 2.22 0.15
CA CYS A 267 10.71 2.13 1.31
C CYS A 267 11.52 3.41 1.59
N GLY A 268 11.69 4.31 0.60
CA GLY A 268 12.40 5.58 0.74
C GLY A 268 13.94 5.51 0.66
N LEU A 269 14.55 4.32 0.60
CA LEU A 269 16.02 4.17 0.59
C LEU A 269 16.72 4.96 -0.53
N CYS A 270 16.11 5.03 -1.71
CA CYS A 270 16.66 5.76 -2.84
C CYS A 270 16.75 7.27 -2.58
N VAL A 271 15.80 7.83 -1.82
CA VAL A 271 15.79 9.25 -1.42
C VAL A 271 16.86 9.50 -0.36
N GLU A 272 16.94 8.62 0.67
CA GLU A 272 17.95 8.75 1.75
C GLU A 272 19.39 8.62 1.25
N GLN A 273 19.63 7.87 0.16
CA GLN A 273 20.96 7.66 -0.43
C GLN A 273 21.25 8.59 -1.60
N CYS A 274 20.37 9.50 -1.95
CA CYS A 274 20.61 10.48 -3.01
C CYS A 274 21.65 11.51 -2.56
N LEU A 275 22.66 11.71 -3.41
CA LEU A 275 23.74 12.70 -3.19
C LEU A 275 23.52 14.00 -4.00
N GLY A 276 22.48 14.02 -4.83
CA GLY A 276 22.16 15.17 -5.69
C GLY A 276 21.41 16.29 -4.96
N ASN A 277 21.19 16.14 -3.65
CA ASN A 277 20.44 17.11 -2.86
C ASN A 277 21.16 17.41 -1.56
#